data_26375b9be838fe619710d307b41651ec
#
_entry.id   26375b9be838fe619710d307b41651ec
#
_cell.length_a   1.000
_cell.length_b   1.000
_cell.length_c   1.000
_cell.angle_alpha   90.00
_cell.angle_beta   90.00
_cell.angle_gamma   90.00
#
_symmetry.space_group_name_H-M   'P 1'
#
loop_
_entity.id
_entity.type
_entity.pdbx_description
1 polymer ?
#
loop_
_entity_poly.entity_id
_entity_poly.type
_entity_poly.pdbx_seq_one_letter_code
_entity_poly.pdbx_strand_id
1 'polypeptide(L)'
;MNVLSKQHQTRPKIAVIGAGWAGLSAAVHLGNKAEVHVFEASKQAGGRARTLAAGRGDFSFLDNGQHILIGAYHGVRTLMQQIGVPENAAFVRCPLQWHMADGMQFKAASLPAPLHLLAGILCAKKLGFADKLRLLDSMRALQRRHGLNPPDISVGEWLGKRHTPRRLVAEFWQPLVWGALNTPLESASLNILANVLQDGVWAQKSDSDYLLPKLDLGRIMAEPALGRLKKSGAVVHLESRVGRLQPLPSGQIEVNGAAFDCAVLAVAPYHAAALLPPDTPANIQTAYADMQYHAITTVYLRYAAPLNLPAAMTGLANGTAQWLIGRAALGGSAHEVAAVISVSDIVGGFAPDEWVA
;
A
#
# COMPACT_ATOMS: atom_id res chain seq x y z
N MET A 1 29.28 -38.38 -35.65
CA MET A 1 28.17 -38.36 -34.70
C MET A 1 28.56 -37.47 -33.54
N ASN A 2 28.21 -36.19 -33.57
CA ASN A 2 28.47 -35.24 -32.49
C ASN A 2 27.27 -35.27 -31.54
N VAL A 3 27.48 -35.92 -30.41
CA VAL A 3 26.55 -35.88 -29.31
C VAL A 3 26.79 -34.54 -28.59
N LEU A 4 26.05 -33.51 -28.97
CA LEU A 4 25.97 -32.27 -28.20
C LEU A 4 25.38 -32.60 -26.81
N SER A 5 26.26 -32.69 -25.80
CA SER A 5 25.90 -32.76 -24.40
C SER A 5 25.09 -31.47 -24.09
N LYS A 6 23.77 -31.62 -23.94
CA LYS A 6 22.96 -30.60 -23.27
C LYS A 6 23.50 -30.43 -21.86
N GLN A 7 24.35 -29.45 -21.66
CA GLN A 7 24.67 -28.99 -20.31
C GLN A 7 23.32 -28.65 -19.65
N HIS A 8 22.90 -29.44 -18.68
CA HIS A 8 21.84 -29.09 -17.76
C HIS A 8 22.34 -27.86 -17.01
N GLN A 9 21.99 -26.67 -17.47
CA GLN A 9 22.16 -25.47 -16.68
C GLN A 9 21.35 -25.68 -15.40
N THR A 10 22.03 -25.96 -14.31
CA THR A 10 21.40 -26.01 -12.99
C THR A 10 20.75 -24.66 -12.73
N ARG A 11 19.45 -24.66 -12.40
CA ARG A 11 18.73 -23.43 -12.06
C ARG A 11 19.41 -22.79 -10.84
N PRO A 12 19.62 -21.47 -10.85
CA PRO A 12 20.19 -20.80 -9.68
C PRO A 12 19.30 -21.01 -8.46
N LYS A 13 19.89 -21.22 -7.30
CA LYS A 13 19.20 -21.37 -6.02
C LYS A 13 19.07 -20.00 -5.35
N ILE A 14 17.86 -19.53 -5.13
CA ILE A 14 17.60 -18.17 -4.65
C ILE A 14 16.81 -18.19 -3.34
N ALA A 15 17.33 -17.48 -2.34
CA ALA A 15 16.64 -17.22 -1.09
C ALA A 15 15.82 -15.92 -1.19
N VAL A 16 14.54 -15.94 -0.82
CA VAL A 16 13.70 -14.77 -0.66
C VAL A 16 13.41 -14.60 0.82
N ILE A 17 13.83 -13.49 1.41
CA ILE A 17 13.73 -13.22 2.84
C ILE A 17 12.53 -12.32 3.11
N GLY A 18 11.48 -12.89 3.71
CA GLY A 18 10.18 -12.27 3.94
C GLY A 18 9.11 -12.73 2.96
N ALA A 19 7.98 -13.23 3.47
CA ALA A 19 6.82 -13.64 2.70
C ALA A 19 5.68 -12.60 2.74
N GLY A 20 6.02 -11.31 2.81
CA GLY A 20 5.10 -10.21 2.51
C GLY A 20 4.77 -10.17 1.01
N TRP A 21 3.86 -9.29 0.59
CA TRP A 21 3.46 -9.18 -0.83
C TRP A 21 4.65 -8.98 -1.78
N ALA A 22 5.66 -8.21 -1.38
CA ALA A 22 6.88 -8.00 -2.17
C ALA A 22 7.68 -9.30 -2.35
N GLY A 23 7.91 -10.05 -1.26
CA GLY A 23 8.64 -11.32 -1.32
C GLY A 23 7.88 -12.40 -2.07
N LEU A 24 6.57 -12.50 -1.86
CA LEU A 24 5.71 -13.41 -2.64
C LEU A 24 5.74 -13.06 -4.13
N SER A 25 5.72 -11.76 -4.47
CA SER A 25 5.86 -11.29 -5.86
C SER A 25 7.19 -11.73 -6.47
N ALA A 26 8.30 -11.47 -5.78
CA ALA A 26 9.63 -11.89 -6.23
C ALA A 26 9.70 -13.41 -6.43
N ALA A 27 9.22 -14.18 -5.46
CA ALA A 27 9.23 -15.64 -5.53
C ALA A 27 8.38 -16.18 -6.70
N VAL A 28 7.18 -15.64 -6.93
CA VAL A 28 6.32 -16.05 -8.06
C VAL A 28 6.99 -15.76 -9.40
N HIS A 29 7.62 -14.60 -9.57
CA HIS A 29 8.33 -14.25 -10.81
C HIS A 29 9.57 -15.11 -11.06
N LEU A 30 10.23 -15.57 -10.00
CA LEU A 30 11.43 -16.41 -10.07
C LEU A 30 11.11 -17.90 -10.22
N GLY A 31 9.93 -18.35 -9.77
CA GLY A 31 9.62 -19.77 -9.58
C GLY A 31 9.77 -20.68 -10.79
N ASN A 32 9.75 -20.16 -12.01
CA ASN A 32 10.02 -20.94 -13.23
C ASN A 32 11.49 -20.86 -13.69
N LYS A 33 12.28 -19.96 -13.12
CA LYS A 33 13.67 -19.65 -13.55
C LYS A 33 14.73 -20.10 -12.56
N ALA A 34 14.34 -20.32 -11.29
CA ALA A 34 15.23 -20.62 -10.20
C ALA A 34 14.63 -21.70 -9.28
N GLU A 35 15.49 -22.31 -8.46
CA GLU A 35 15.09 -23.03 -7.24
C GLU A 35 14.87 -21.98 -6.14
N VAL A 36 13.61 -21.74 -5.79
CA VAL A 36 13.26 -20.65 -4.87
C VAL A 36 12.94 -21.17 -3.48
N HIS A 37 13.60 -20.59 -2.49
CA HIS A 37 13.30 -20.79 -1.08
C HIS A 37 12.84 -19.48 -0.44
N VAL A 38 11.64 -19.45 0.12
CA VAL A 38 11.08 -18.29 0.81
C VAL A 38 11.18 -18.50 2.31
N PHE A 39 11.75 -17.55 3.04
CA PHE A 39 11.89 -17.59 4.50
C PHE A 39 11.01 -16.53 5.14
N GLU A 40 10.12 -16.95 6.03
CA GLU A 40 9.21 -16.07 6.76
C GLU A 40 9.32 -16.33 8.26
N ALA A 41 9.49 -15.25 9.02
CA ALA A 41 9.66 -15.34 10.47
C ALA A 41 8.36 -15.65 11.22
N SER A 42 7.21 -15.31 10.63
CA SER A 42 5.90 -15.54 11.25
C SER A 42 5.27 -16.88 10.86
N LYS A 43 4.18 -17.23 11.56
CA LYS A 43 3.39 -18.46 11.29
C LYS A 43 2.63 -18.40 9.97
N GLN A 44 2.46 -17.21 9.40
CA GLN A 44 1.70 -17.03 8.16
C GLN A 44 2.38 -16.01 7.25
N ALA A 45 2.22 -16.20 5.93
CA ALA A 45 2.62 -15.25 4.91
C ALA A 45 1.66 -14.06 4.83
N GLY A 46 2.07 -13.00 4.10
CA GLY A 46 1.27 -11.80 3.86
C GLY A 46 1.90 -10.53 4.44
N GLY A 47 2.79 -10.67 5.43
CA GLY A 47 3.48 -9.53 6.05
C GLY A 47 2.51 -8.57 6.75
N ARG A 48 2.58 -7.28 6.44
CA ARG A 48 1.67 -6.25 6.97
C ARG A 48 0.28 -6.32 6.37
N ALA A 49 0.14 -6.74 5.12
CA ALA A 49 -1.13 -6.91 4.42
C ALA A 49 -1.58 -8.37 4.50
N ARG A 50 -2.13 -8.76 5.65
CA ARG A 50 -2.55 -10.12 5.96
C ARG A 50 -3.88 -10.13 6.70
N THR A 51 -4.57 -11.25 6.61
CA THR A 51 -5.75 -11.52 7.42
C THR A 51 -5.33 -11.91 8.83
N LEU A 52 -6.00 -11.37 9.83
CA LEU A 52 -5.88 -11.82 11.21
C LEU A 52 -6.69 -13.11 11.37
N ALA A 53 -6.29 -13.97 12.30
CA ALA A 53 -6.99 -15.24 12.53
C ALA A 53 -8.50 -15.01 12.70
N ALA A 54 -9.31 -15.79 11.97
CA ALA A 54 -10.76 -15.82 12.10
C ALA A 54 -11.17 -16.10 13.57
N GLY A 55 -12.24 -15.45 14.05
CA GLY A 55 -12.81 -15.71 15.37
C GLY A 55 -12.55 -14.64 16.42
N ARG A 56 -12.06 -13.47 16.06
CA ARG A 56 -12.07 -12.30 16.93
C ARG A 56 -13.39 -11.53 16.75
N GLY A 57 -14.37 -11.89 17.56
CA GLY A 57 -15.72 -11.29 17.51
C GLY A 57 -16.55 -11.77 16.32
N ASP A 58 -17.72 -11.14 16.14
CA ASP A 58 -18.69 -11.49 15.09
C ASP A 58 -18.43 -10.79 13.75
N PHE A 59 -17.20 -10.36 13.47
CA PHE A 59 -16.83 -9.70 12.23
C PHE A 59 -16.75 -10.69 11.06
N SER A 60 -17.15 -10.24 9.87
CA SER A 60 -17.09 -11.04 8.65
C SER A 60 -15.66 -11.52 8.34
N PHE A 61 -14.68 -10.66 8.51
CA PHE A 61 -13.24 -10.92 8.55
C PHE A 61 -12.50 -9.71 9.12
N LEU A 62 -11.30 -9.93 9.62
CA LEU A 62 -10.41 -8.87 10.10
C LEU A 62 -9.06 -9.00 9.41
N ASP A 63 -8.61 -7.92 8.79
CA ASP A 63 -7.26 -7.78 8.27
C ASP A 63 -6.38 -6.98 9.24
N ASN A 64 -5.08 -7.07 9.06
CA ASN A 64 -4.11 -6.23 9.76
C ASN A 64 -4.15 -4.79 9.21
N GLY A 65 -5.29 -4.13 9.41
CA GLY A 65 -5.63 -2.83 8.87
C GLY A 65 -6.49 -2.89 7.61
N GLN A 66 -7.35 -1.87 7.43
CA GLN A 66 -8.17 -1.72 6.24
C GLN A 66 -7.32 -1.16 5.11
N HIS A 67 -7.05 -1.96 4.11
CA HIS A 67 -6.30 -1.53 2.94
C HIS A 67 -7.24 -1.04 1.84
N ILE A 68 -6.78 -0.02 1.12
CA ILE A 68 -7.41 0.49 -0.10
C ILE A 68 -6.31 0.51 -1.16
N LEU A 69 -6.60 -0.04 -2.33
CA LEU A 69 -5.72 0.05 -3.49
C LEU A 69 -6.34 1.01 -4.51
N ILE A 70 -5.54 1.44 -5.46
CA ILE A 70 -5.99 2.21 -6.62
C ILE A 70 -5.61 1.49 -7.91
N GLY A 71 -6.27 1.85 -9.00
CA GLY A 71 -6.02 1.26 -10.30
C GLY A 71 -4.58 1.34 -10.79
N ALA A 72 -3.82 2.34 -10.33
CA ALA A 72 -2.39 2.52 -10.60
C ALA A 72 -1.48 1.42 -10.03
N TYR A 73 -1.97 0.54 -9.16
CA TYR A 73 -1.16 -0.54 -8.61
C TYR A 73 -0.98 -1.69 -9.61
N HIS A 74 -0.43 -1.35 -10.80
CA HIS A 74 -0.26 -2.28 -11.93
C HIS A 74 0.53 -3.53 -11.55
N GLY A 75 1.60 -3.40 -10.76
CA GLY A 75 2.41 -4.53 -10.29
C GLY A 75 1.60 -5.53 -9.45
N VAL A 76 0.76 -5.04 -8.54
CA VAL A 76 -0.13 -5.88 -7.72
C VAL A 76 -1.16 -6.59 -8.62
N ARG A 77 -1.78 -5.87 -9.55
CA ARG A 77 -2.77 -6.42 -10.49
C ARG A 77 -2.16 -7.48 -11.40
N THR A 78 -0.93 -7.25 -11.88
CA THR A 78 -0.19 -8.24 -12.67
C THR A 78 0.10 -9.50 -11.86
N LEU A 79 0.55 -9.34 -10.61
CA LEU A 79 0.77 -10.49 -9.73
C LEU A 79 -0.53 -11.28 -9.50
N MET A 80 -1.65 -10.59 -9.25
CA MET A 80 -2.96 -11.24 -9.07
C MET A 80 -3.34 -12.09 -10.29
N GLN A 81 -3.12 -11.60 -11.50
CA GLN A 81 -3.34 -12.39 -12.73
C GLN A 81 -2.46 -13.64 -12.75
N GLN A 82 -1.19 -13.54 -12.38
CA GLN A 82 -0.24 -14.67 -12.36
C GLN A 82 -0.60 -15.74 -11.34
N ILE A 83 -1.18 -15.34 -10.20
CA ILE A 83 -1.63 -16.26 -9.14
C ILE A 83 -3.10 -16.68 -9.31
N GLY A 84 -3.78 -16.23 -10.38
CA GLY A 84 -5.12 -16.67 -10.74
C GLY A 84 -6.25 -16.02 -9.94
N VAL A 85 -6.06 -14.79 -9.44
CA VAL A 85 -7.09 -14.02 -8.72
C VAL A 85 -7.65 -12.92 -9.62
N PRO A 86 -8.90 -13.06 -10.14
CA PRO A 86 -9.54 -12.03 -10.92
C PRO A 86 -9.83 -10.76 -10.09
N GLU A 87 -9.56 -9.58 -10.66
CA GLU A 87 -9.76 -8.30 -9.97
C GLU A 87 -11.21 -8.13 -9.47
N ASN A 88 -12.19 -8.46 -10.30
CA ASN A 88 -13.61 -8.33 -9.94
C ASN A 88 -14.07 -9.32 -8.87
N ALA A 89 -13.37 -10.41 -8.65
CA ALA A 89 -13.61 -11.32 -7.53
C ALA A 89 -13.04 -10.76 -6.22
N ALA A 90 -11.89 -10.07 -6.29
CA ALA A 90 -11.15 -9.58 -5.14
C ALA A 90 -11.62 -8.19 -4.67
N PHE A 91 -12.04 -7.31 -5.59
CA PHE A 91 -12.32 -5.90 -5.30
C PHE A 91 -13.67 -5.43 -5.84
N VAL A 92 -14.24 -4.45 -5.14
CA VAL A 92 -15.20 -3.50 -5.71
C VAL A 92 -14.39 -2.36 -6.32
N ARG A 93 -14.49 -2.17 -7.64
CA ARG A 93 -13.90 -1.03 -8.32
C ARG A 93 -14.88 0.12 -8.34
N CYS A 94 -14.48 1.25 -7.78
CA CYS A 94 -15.25 2.49 -7.75
C CYS A 94 -14.49 3.62 -8.44
N PRO A 95 -15.12 4.45 -9.28
CA PRO A 95 -14.50 5.68 -9.76
C PRO A 95 -14.03 6.54 -8.58
N LEU A 96 -12.92 7.27 -8.77
CA LEU A 96 -12.45 8.22 -7.76
C LEU A 96 -13.60 9.11 -7.31
N GLN A 97 -13.87 9.06 -6.02
CA GLN A 97 -14.81 9.98 -5.38
C GLN A 97 -14.22 10.48 -4.06
N TRP A 98 -14.42 11.75 -3.80
CA TRP A 98 -14.01 12.40 -2.56
C TRP A 98 -15.26 12.83 -1.82
N HIS A 99 -15.50 12.24 -0.67
CA HIS A 99 -16.73 12.50 0.10
C HIS A 99 -16.37 12.78 1.55
N MET A 100 -16.24 14.04 1.91
CA MET A 100 -16.15 14.45 3.31
C MET A 100 -17.56 14.57 3.89
N ALA A 101 -17.82 14.00 5.07
CA ALA A 101 -19.15 13.94 5.68
C ALA A 101 -19.79 15.33 5.76
N ASP A 102 -19.08 16.30 6.33
CA ASP A 102 -19.55 17.67 6.49
C ASP A 102 -18.86 18.68 5.57
N GLY A 103 -18.02 18.20 4.65
CA GLY A 103 -17.18 19.01 3.78
C GLY A 103 -17.42 18.79 2.30
N MET A 104 -16.36 19.08 1.53
CA MET A 104 -16.37 18.99 0.08
C MET A 104 -16.68 17.59 -0.43
N GLN A 105 -17.38 17.54 -1.56
CA GLN A 105 -17.75 16.29 -2.21
C GLN A 105 -17.58 16.44 -3.72
N PHE A 106 -16.86 15.52 -4.35
CA PHE A 106 -16.79 15.40 -5.80
C PHE A 106 -16.59 13.94 -6.23
N LYS A 107 -16.89 13.68 -7.49
CA LYS A 107 -16.67 12.40 -8.16
C LYS A 107 -16.02 12.67 -9.51
N ALA A 108 -15.04 11.85 -9.87
CA ALA A 108 -14.44 11.89 -11.20
C ALA A 108 -15.49 11.69 -12.29
N ALA A 109 -15.45 12.52 -13.32
CA ALA A 109 -16.35 12.44 -14.46
C ALA A 109 -15.97 11.27 -15.39
N SER A 110 -16.87 10.87 -16.29
CA SER A 110 -16.61 9.85 -17.32
C SER A 110 -15.85 10.44 -18.50
N LEU A 111 -14.72 11.10 -18.23
CA LEU A 111 -13.81 11.73 -19.19
C LEU A 111 -12.42 11.10 -19.07
N PRO A 112 -11.57 11.16 -20.10
CA PRO A 112 -10.17 10.71 -19.98
C PRO A 112 -9.38 11.58 -18.98
N ALA A 113 -8.27 11.04 -18.45
CA ALA A 113 -7.36 11.81 -17.62
C ALA A 113 -6.71 12.93 -18.47
N PRO A 114 -6.43 14.10 -17.89
CA PRO A 114 -6.77 14.54 -16.53
C PRO A 114 -8.15 15.22 -16.42
N LEU A 115 -8.93 15.26 -17.52
CA LEU A 115 -10.23 15.96 -17.60
C LEU A 115 -11.28 15.40 -16.64
N HIS A 116 -11.21 14.10 -16.33
CA HIS A 116 -12.12 13.44 -15.37
C HIS A 116 -12.09 14.09 -13.99
N LEU A 117 -10.88 14.44 -13.50
CA LEU A 117 -10.70 15.10 -12.21
C LEU A 117 -11.04 16.60 -12.30
N LEU A 118 -10.61 17.27 -13.38
CA LEU A 118 -10.94 18.67 -13.63
C LEU A 118 -12.45 18.90 -13.56
N ALA A 119 -13.22 18.13 -14.31
CA ALA A 119 -14.68 18.21 -14.30
C ALA A 119 -15.27 17.85 -12.92
N GLY A 120 -14.73 16.83 -12.26
CA GLY A 120 -15.12 16.43 -10.92
C GLY A 120 -14.98 17.58 -9.90
N ILE A 121 -13.83 18.27 -9.89
CA ILE A 121 -13.58 19.41 -9.00
C ILE A 121 -14.47 20.60 -9.35
N LEU A 122 -14.66 20.90 -10.63
CA LEU A 122 -15.57 21.99 -11.03
C LEU A 122 -17.01 21.74 -10.60
N CYS A 123 -17.45 20.48 -10.62
CA CYS A 123 -18.78 20.06 -10.15
C CYS A 123 -18.84 19.78 -8.63
N ALA A 124 -17.74 20.02 -7.89
CA ALA A 124 -17.69 19.73 -6.45
C ALA A 124 -18.79 20.47 -5.69
N LYS A 125 -19.46 19.74 -4.78
CA LYS A 125 -20.45 20.28 -3.84
C LYS A 125 -19.74 20.79 -2.58
N LYS A 126 -20.39 21.71 -1.87
CA LYS A 126 -19.89 22.30 -0.62
C LYS A 126 -18.49 22.93 -0.76
N LEU A 127 -18.12 23.38 -1.95
CA LEU A 127 -16.84 24.05 -2.22
C LEU A 127 -17.11 25.31 -3.07
N GLY A 128 -16.63 26.48 -2.60
CA GLY A 128 -16.77 27.75 -3.29
C GLY A 128 -15.97 27.79 -4.60
N PHE A 129 -16.42 28.61 -5.56
CA PHE A 129 -15.78 28.69 -6.88
C PHE A 129 -14.29 29.08 -6.80
N ALA A 130 -13.95 30.06 -5.95
CA ALA A 130 -12.57 30.47 -5.74
C ALA A 130 -11.69 29.31 -5.24
N ASP A 131 -12.19 28.47 -4.33
CA ASP A 131 -11.46 27.33 -3.80
C ASP A 131 -11.31 26.18 -4.83
N LYS A 132 -12.32 26.00 -5.70
CA LYS A 132 -12.19 25.10 -6.87
C LYS A 132 -11.03 25.53 -7.76
N LEU A 133 -10.92 26.82 -8.10
CA LEU A 133 -9.84 27.33 -8.92
C LEU A 133 -8.48 27.20 -8.22
N ARG A 134 -8.39 27.49 -6.92
CA ARG A 134 -7.16 27.31 -6.14
C ARG A 134 -6.71 25.84 -6.12
N LEU A 135 -7.66 24.91 -5.95
CA LEU A 135 -7.36 23.48 -5.96
C LEU A 135 -6.84 23.03 -7.32
N LEU A 136 -7.49 23.44 -8.41
CA LEU A 136 -7.08 23.13 -9.77
C LEU A 136 -5.69 23.72 -10.12
N ASP A 137 -5.44 24.96 -9.71
CA ASP A 137 -4.13 25.58 -9.89
C ASP A 137 -3.03 24.86 -9.11
N SER A 138 -3.34 24.42 -7.88
CA SER A 138 -2.43 23.61 -7.07
C SER A 138 -2.13 22.25 -7.71
N MET A 139 -3.15 21.56 -8.22
CA MET A 139 -2.98 20.27 -8.94
C MET A 139 -2.13 20.47 -10.19
N ARG A 140 -2.34 21.55 -10.96
CA ARG A 140 -1.53 21.87 -12.13
C ARG A 140 -0.07 22.19 -11.77
N ALA A 141 0.16 22.88 -10.65
CA ALA A 141 1.51 23.17 -10.16
C ALA A 141 2.27 21.89 -9.81
N LEU A 142 1.60 20.93 -9.15
CA LEU A 142 2.18 19.61 -8.84
C LEU A 142 2.48 18.79 -10.11
N GLN A 143 1.58 18.82 -11.08
CA GLN A 143 1.79 18.12 -12.35
C GLN A 143 3.04 18.65 -13.09
N ARG A 144 3.24 19.97 -13.09
CA ARG A 144 4.45 20.57 -13.68
C ARG A 144 5.71 20.20 -12.89
N ARG A 145 5.61 20.08 -11.57
CA ARG A 145 6.74 19.76 -10.70
C ARG A 145 7.31 18.37 -10.99
N HIS A 146 6.46 17.39 -11.24
CA HIS A 146 6.87 16.01 -11.53
C HIS A 146 7.91 15.94 -12.67
N GLY A 147 7.74 16.69 -13.74
CA GLY A 147 8.68 16.68 -14.89
C GLY A 147 9.99 17.42 -14.66
N LEU A 148 10.07 18.29 -13.66
CA LEU A 148 11.22 19.17 -13.42
C LEU A 148 12.17 18.68 -12.34
N ASN A 149 11.71 17.78 -11.47
CA ASN A 149 12.44 17.25 -10.31
C ASN A 149 13.26 18.31 -9.52
N PRO A 150 12.64 19.44 -9.11
CA PRO A 150 13.33 20.50 -8.39
C PRO A 150 13.72 20.05 -6.99
N PRO A 151 14.56 20.84 -6.25
CA PRO A 151 14.84 20.58 -4.85
C PRO A 151 13.55 20.33 -4.07
N ASP A 152 13.57 19.29 -3.21
CA ASP A 152 12.39 18.92 -2.45
C ASP A 152 12.09 19.88 -1.31
N ILE A 153 10.82 20.07 -1.03
CA ILE A 153 10.31 20.82 0.12
C ILE A 153 9.13 20.04 0.71
N SER A 154 8.76 20.36 1.94
CA SER A 154 7.58 19.71 2.51
C SER A 154 6.28 20.19 1.86
N VAL A 155 5.26 19.34 1.91
CA VAL A 155 3.91 19.69 1.47
C VAL A 155 3.37 20.87 2.31
N GLY A 156 3.61 20.87 3.64
CA GLY A 156 3.20 21.94 4.53
C GLY A 156 3.80 23.29 4.15
N GLU A 157 5.11 23.33 3.89
CA GLU A 157 5.80 24.53 3.40
C GLU A 157 5.20 25.03 2.08
N TRP A 158 4.96 24.13 1.15
CA TRP A 158 4.39 24.47 -0.15
C TRP A 158 2.97 25.04 -0.04
N LEU A 159 2.11 24.41 0.79
CA LEU A 159 0.76 24.90 1.05
C LEU A 159 0.75 26.27 1.73
N GLY A 160 1.70 26.50 2.67
CA GLY A 160 1.91 27.79 3.32
C GLY A 160 2.30 28.90 2.33
N LYS A 161 3.30 28.64 1.46
CA LYS A 161 3.73 29.58 0.40
C LYS A 161 2.62 29.96 -0.57
N ARG A 162 1.64 29.05 -0.76
CA ARG A 162 0.47 29.29 -1.61
C ARG A 162 -0.70 29.92 -0.87
N HIS A 163 -0.56 30.23 0.40
CA HIS A 163 -1.63 30.75 1.25
C HIS A 163 -2.91 29.91 1.13
N THR A 164 -2.77 28.58 1.14
CA THR A 164 -3.86 27.64 0.96
C THR A 164 -4.85 27.78 2.12
N PRO A 165 -6.17 27.99 1.86
CA PRO A 165 -7.16 28.10 2.92
C PRO A 165 -7.16 26.89 3.84
N ARG A 166 -7.26 27.13 5.16
CA ARG A 166 -7.26 26.05 6.19
C ARG A 166 -8.31 24.97 5.89
N ARG A 167 -9.47 25.37 5.36
CA ARG A 167 -10.51 24.43 4.96
C ARG A 167 -10.05 23.47 3.86
N LEU A 168 -9.37 23.94 2.83
CA LEU A 168 -8.81 23.08 1.77
C LEU A 168 -7.71 22.18 2.30
N VAL A 169 -6.93 22.66 3.27
CA VAL A 169 -5.95 21.80 3.95
C VAL A 169 -6.65 20.65 4.69
N ALA A 170 -7.64 20.95 5.51
CA ALA A 170 -8.35 19.97 6.34
C ALA A 170 -9.23 18.99 5.52
N GLU A 171 -9.92 19.49 4.49
CA GLU A 171 -10.87 18.67 3.73
C GLU A 171 -10.26 17.95 2.52
N PHE A 172 -9.07 18.34 2.07
CA PHE A 172 -8.44 17.74 0.90
C PHE A 172 -6.98 17.36 1.10
N TRP A 173 -6.10 18.33 1.38
CA TRP A 173 -4.64 18.08 1.34
C TRP A 173 -4.18 17.13 2.44
N GLN A 174 -4.59 17.37 3.67
CA GLN A 174 -4.20 16.54 4.80
C GLN A 174 -4.71 15.10 4.67
N PRO A 175 -6.01 14.84 4.42
CA PRO A 175 -6.49 13.48 4.21
C PRO A 175 -5.85 12.78 2.99
N LEU A 176 -5.52 13.52 1.93
CA LEU A 176 -4.82 12.99 0.77
C LEU A 176 -3.39 12.57 1.11
N VAL A 177 -2.62 13.47 1.72
CA VAL A 177 -1.21 13.22 2.05
C VAL A 177 -1.08 12.13 3.11
N TRP A 178 -1.91 12.18 4.15
CA TRP A 178 -1.92 11.16 5.18
C TRP A 178 -2.34 9.79 4.64
N GLY A 179 -3.35 9.73 3.79
CA GLY A 179 -3.80 8.49 3.17
C GLY A 179 -2.81 7.91 2.16
N ALA A 180 -2.11 8.76 1.41
CA ALA A 180 -1.20 8.31 0.35
C ALA A 180 0.25 8.09 0.84
N LEU A 181 0.74 8.93 1.76
CA LEU A 181 2.14 8.91 2.21
C LEU A 181 2.30 8.48 3.67
N ASN A 182 1.22 8.46 4.44
CA ASN A 182 1.24 8.25 5.90
C ASN A 182 2.29 9.11 6.60
N THR A 183 2.36 10.38 6.24
CA THR A 183 3.40 11.31 6.69
C THR A 183 2.77 12.66 7.01
N PRO A 184 3.16 13.34 8.11
CA PRO A 184 2.69 14.69 8.42
C PRO A 184 3.01 15.68 7.30
N LEU A 185 2.17 16.70 7.11
CA LEU A 185 2.37 17.71 6.05
C LEU A 185 3.72 18.40 6.14
N GLU A 186 4.23 18.60 7.34
CA GLU A 186 5.48 19.28 7.67
C GLU A 186 6.73 18.52 7.21
N SER A 187 6.62 17.20 7.06
CA SER A 187 7.71 16.32 6.66
C SER A 187 7.43 15.56 5.35
N ALA A 188 6.17 15.56 4.87
CA ALA A 188 5.81 14.89 3.62
C ALA A 188 6.49 15.53 2.42
N SER A 189 7.21 14.71 1.64
CA SER A 189 7.90 15.13 0.41
C SER A 189 6.92 15.59 -0.67
N LEU A 190 7.08 16.80 -1.18
CA LEU A 190 6.28 17.33 -2.28
C LEU A 190 6.58 16.61 -3.60
N ASN A 191 7.84 16.19 -3.82
CA ASN A 191 8.23 15.45 -5.01
C ASN A 191 7.58 14.05 -5.02
N ILE A 192 7.57 13.36 -3.88
CA ILE A 192 6.88 12.05 -3.77
C ILE A 192 5.38 12.22 -3.98
N LEU A 193 4.74 13.24 -3.40
CA LEU A 193 3.33 13.52 -3.64
C LEU A 193 3.03 13.76 -5.11
N ALA A 194 3.89 14.54 -5.81
CA ALA A 194 3.73 14.79 -7.25
C ALA A 194 3.82 13.49 -8.07
N ASN A 195 4.74 12.56 -7.71
CA ASN A 195 4.87 11.26 -8.36
C ASN A 195 3.63 10.38 -8.12
N VAL A 196 3.14 10.32 -6.87
CA VAL A 196 1.92 9.56 -6.53
C VAL A 196 0.71 10.07 -7.32
N LEU A 197 0.57 11.39 -7.48
CA LEU A 197 -0.52 11.96 -8.26
C LEU A 197 -0.32 11.75 -9.77
N GLN A 198 0.91 11.73 -10.26
CA GLN A 198 1.19 11.42 -11.66
C GLN A 198 0.69 10.01 -12.01
N ASP A 199 1.08 9.03 -11.22
CA ASP A 199 0.74 7.64 -11.47
C ASP A 199 -0.74 7.35 -11.16
N GLY A 200 -1.24 7.88 -10.05
CA GLY A 200 -2.58 7.58 -9.55
C GLY A 200 -3.71 8.42 -10.14
N VAL A 201 -3.42 9.56 -10.76
CA VAL A 201 -4.49 10.49 -11.17
C VAL A 201 -4.33 11.00 -12.61
N TRP A 202 -3.09 11.31 -13.03
CA TRP A 202 -2.89 12.01 -14.30
C TRP A 202 -2.55 11.11 -15.47
N ALA A 203 -2.08 9.88 -15.23
CA ALA A 203 -1.70 8.95 -16.29
C ALA A 203 -2.93 8.42 -17.03
N GLN A 204 -3.82 7.72 -16.34
CA GLN A 204 -5.05 7.17 -16.90
C GLN A 204 -6.21 7.35 -15.92
N LYS A 205 -7.45 7.49 -16.45
CA LYS A 205 -8.64 7.59 -15.61
C LYS A 205 -8.81 6.36 -14.70
N SER A 206 -8.59 5.17 -15.26
CA SER A 206 -8.71 3.90 -14.53
C SER A 206 -7.72 3.74 -13.37
N ASP A 207 -6.59 4.48 -13.42
CA ASP A 207 -5.56 4.45 -12.39
C ASP A 207 -6.01 5.15 -11.11
N SER A 208 -6.93 6.12 -11.23
CA SER A 208 -7.52 6.81 -10.09
C SER A 208 -8.69 6.06 -9.42
N ASP A 209 -9.21 5.00 -10.04
CA ASP A 209 -10.30 4.23 -9.44
C ASP A 209 -9.84 3.59 -8.13
N TYR A 210 -10.71 3.58 -7.12
CA TYR A 210 -10.50 2.82 -5.90
C TYR A 210 -10.77 1.34 -6.15
N LEU A 211 -9.91 0.50 -5.58
CA LEU A 211 -10.05 -0.94 -5.50
C LEU A 211 -10.24 -1.31 -4.02
N LEU A 212 -11.49 -1.48 -3.63
CA LEU A 212 -11.88 -1.77 -2.26
C LEU A 212 -12.01 -3.28 -2.06
N PRO A 213 -11.26 -3.91 -1.12
CA PRO A 213 -11.25 -5.36 -0.94
C PRO A 213 -12.63 -5.92 -0.57
N LYS A 214 -13.13 -6.89 -1.33
CA LYS A 214 -14.30 -7.72 -1.00
C LYS A 214 -13.93 -8.98 -0.23
N LEU A 215 -12.71 -9.45 -0.43
CA LEU A 215 -12.13 -10.59 0.26
C LEU A 215 -11.10 -10.07 1.26
N ASP A 216 -10.79 -10.89 2.25
CA ASP A 216 -9.66 -10.65 3.12
C ASP A 216 -8.33 -10.70 2.36
N LEU A 217 -7.32 -10.03 2.88
CA LEU A 217 -6.02 -9.86 2.20
C LEU A 217 -5.25 -11.18 2.03
N GLY A 218 -5.48 -12.16 2.89
CA GLY A 218 -4.91 -13.50 2.77
C GLY A 218 -5.40 -14.18 1.51
N ARG A 219 -6.70 -14.17 1.27
CA ARG A 219 -7.36 -14.75 0.08
C ARG A 219 -7.08 -13.96 -1.20
N ILE A 220 -6.81 -12.66 -1.10
CA ILE A 220 -6.45 -11.85 -2.26
C ILE A 220 -5.03 -12.16 -2.74
N MET A 221 -4.08 -12.38 -1.83
CA MET A 221 -2.68 -12.44 -2.22
C MET A 221 -1.91 -13.64 -1.64
N ALA A 222 -1.86 -13.77 -0.31
CA ALA A 222 -0.93 -14.70 0.32
C ALA A 222 -1.24 -16.16 -0.01
N GLU A 223 -2.48 -16.60 0.15
CA GLU A 223 -2.89 -17.98 -0.09
C GLU A 223 -2.77 -18.40 -1.56
N PRO A 224 -3.25 -17.60 -2.55
CA PRO A 224 -3.07 -17.93 -3.96
C PRO A 224 -1.60 -17.92 -4.39
N ALA A 225 -0.78 -16.99 -3.86
CA ALA A 225 0.65 -16.95 -4.15
C ALA A 225 1.37 -18.20 -3.61
N LEU A 226 1.08 -18.62 -2.38
CA LEU A 226 1.61 -19.87 -1.82
C LEU A 226 1.19 -21.10 -2.64
N GLY A 227 -0.06 -21.14 -3.08
CA GLY A 227 -0.56 -22.17 -4.00
C GLY A 227 0.20 -22.21 -5.32
N ARG A 228 0.51 -21.05 -5.88
CA ARG A 228 1.30 -20.92 -7.12
C ARG A 228 2.74 -21.36 -6.91
N LEU A 229 3.38 -20.94 -5.80
CA LEU A 229 4.74 -21.31 -5.43
C LEU A 229 4.87 -22.83 -5.25
N LYS A 230 3.94 -23.47 -4.53
CA LYS A 230 3.91 -24.93 -4.39
C LYS A 230 3.87 -25.64 -5.74
N LYS A 231 3.06 -25.16 -6.70
CA LYS A 231 2.99 -25.72 -8.06
C LYS A 231 4.28 -25.54 -8.86
N SER A 232 5.08 -24.50 -8.59
CA SER A 232 6.37 -24.30 -9.24
C SER A 232 7.53 -25.05 -8.58
N GLY A 233 7.29 -25.76 -7.48
CA GLY A 233 8.31 -26.46 -6.72
C GLY A 233 9.11 -25.60 -5.76
N ALA A 234 8.71 -24.34 -5.53
CA ALA A 234 9.33 -23.47 -4.54
C ALA A 234 9.08 -24.00 -3.11
N VAL A 235 10.06 -23.82 -2.24
CA VAL A 235 9.97 -24.22 -0.83
C VAL A 235 9.69 -22.99 0.03
N VAL A 236 8.69 -23.05 0.88
CA VAL A 236 8.34 -21.95 1.79
C VAL A 236 8.57 -22.41 3.24
N HIS A 237 9.46 -21.71 3.93
CA HIS A 237 9.83 -21.94 5.32
C HIS A 237 9.13 -20.90 6.20
N LEU A 238 8.03 -21.25 6.82
CA LEU A 238 7.37 -20.44 7.86
C LEU A 238 8.08 -20.63 9.21
N GLU A 239 7.87 -19.70 10.15
CA GLU A 239 8.54 -19.70 11.46
C GLU A 239 10.07 -19.81 11.37
N SER A 240 10.62 -19.38 10.24
CA SER A 240 12.03 -19.46 9.88
C SER A 240 12.64 -18.08 9.73
N ARG A 241 12.98 -17.48 10.87
CA ARG A 241 13.64 -16.17 10.89
C ARG A 241 15.07 -16.28 10.34
N VAL A 242 15.40 -15.41 9.42
CA VAL A 242 16.78 -15.20 8.97
C VAL A 242 17.42 -14.15 9.86
N GLY A 243 18.49 -14.49 10.55
CA GLY A 243 19.19 -13.59 11.48
C GLY A 243 20.31 -12.79 10.82
N ARG A 244 20.93 -13.34 9.77
CA ARG A 244 22.01 -12.70 9.02
C ARG A 244 22.12 -13.29 7.62
N LEU A 245 22.74 -12.55 6.72
CA LEU A 245 23.23 -13.02 5.42
C LEU A 245 24.75 -13.02 5.46
N GLN A 246 25.37 -14.16 5.15
CA GLN A 246 26.82 -14.29 5.21
C GLN A 246 27.38 -14.60 3.81
N PRO A 247 28.13 -13.66 3.20
CA PRO A 247 28.86 -13.94 1.97
C PRO A 247 29.85 -15.10 2.18
N LEU A 248 29.90 -16.03 1.22
CA LEU A 248 30.82 -17.16 1.19
C LEU A 248 31.94 -16.92 0.21
N PRO A 249 33.12 -17.53 0.42
CA PRO A 249 34.27 -17.43 -0.52
C PRO A 249 33.94 -17.94 -1.93
N SER A 250 32.93 -18.79 -2.08
CA SER A 250 32.39 -19.26 -3.37
C SER A 250 31.65 -18.19 -4.18
N GLY A 251 31.41 -17.00 -3.62
CA GLY A 251 30.50 -15.98 -4.19
C GLY A 251 29.03 -16.18 -3.91
N GLN A 252 28.68 -17.26 -3.19
CA GLN A 252 27.31 -17.54 -2.72
C GLN A 252 27.02 -16.82 -1.41
N ILE A 253 25.77 -16.87 -0.98
CA ILE A 253 25.31 -16.29 0.29
C ILE A 253 24.74 -17.42 1.15
N GLU A 254 25.22 -17.54 2.38
CA GLU A 254 24.65 -18.44 3.37
C GLU A 254 23.40 -17.81 4.02
N VAL A 255 22.32 -18.58 4.05
CA VAL A 255 21.06 -18.25 4.72
C VAL A 255 20.64 -19.44 5.58
N ASN A 256 20.58 -19.27 6.88
CA ASN A 256 20.21 -20.33 7.84
C ASN A 256 20.97 -21.66 7.62
N GLY A 257 22.28 -21.60 7.36
CA GLY A 257 23.16 -22.76 7.17
C GLY A 257 23.11 -23.40 5.78
N ALA A 258 22.38 -22.84 4.82
CA ALA A 258 22.34 -23.30 3.43
C ALA A 258 22.91 -22.22 2.48
N ALA A 259 23.67 -22.68 1.45
CA ALA A 259 24.23 -21.79 0.44
C ALA A 259 23.21 -21.51 -0.69
N PHE A 260 23.16 -20.25 -1.14
CA PHE A 260 22.32 -19.75 -2.22
C PHE A 260 23.15 -18.90 -3.17
N ASP A 261 22.80 -18.93 -4.45
CA ASP A 261 23.49 -18.12 -5.46
C ASP A 261 23.12 -16.64 -5.36
N CYS A 262 21.94 -16.34 -4.80
CA CYS A 262 21.45 -14.97 -4.58
C CYS A 262 20.45 -14.93 -3.42
N ALA A 263 20.35 -13.77 -2.76
CA ALA A 263 19.31 -13.50 -1.77
C ALA A 263 18.54 -12.23 -2.15
N VAL A 264 17.19 -12.28 -2.02
CA VAL A 264 16.29 -11.14 -2.20
C VAL A 264 15.78 -10.73 -0.83
N LEU A 265 16.15 -9.52 -0.38
CA LEU A 265 15.63 -8.94 0.86
C LEU A 265 14.26 -8.30 0.60
N ALA A 266 13.21 -8.89 1.15
CA ALA A 266 11.83 -8.43 1.03
C ALA A 266 11.16 -8.23 2.42
N VAL A 267 11.96 -8.01 3.44
CA VAL A 267 11.52 -7.65 4.78
C VAL A 267 11.29 -6.15 4.89
N ALA A 268 10.65 -5.71 5.98
CA ALA A 268 10.53 -4.28 6.26
C ALA A 268 11.93 -3.64 6.46
N PRO A 269 12.15 -2.38 6.06
CA PRO A 269 13.46 -1.74 6.11
C PRO A 269 14.14 -1.80 7.48
N TYR A 270 13.41 -1.65 8.58
CA TYR A 270 13.94 -1.77 9.94
C TYR A 270 14.44 -3.19 10.31
N HIS A 271 14.04 -4.21 9.54
CA HIS A 271 14.63 -5.55 9.65
C HIS A 271 15.75 -5.77 8.62
N ALA A 272 15.67 -5.08 7.47
CA ALA A 272 16.67 -5.23 6.42
C ALA A 272 18.05 -4.74 6.86
N ALA A 273 18.13 -3.63 7.60
CA ALA A 273 19.38 -3.07 8.09
C ALA A 273 20.24 -4.10 8.84
N ALA A 274 19.61 -4.92 9.68
CA ALA A 274 20.33 -5.96 10.45
C ALA A 274 20.76 -7.17 9.59
N LEU A 275 20.25 -7.30 8.37
CA LEU A 275 20.55 -8.39 7.45
C LEU A 275 21.59 -8.01 6.39
N LEU A 276 21.92 -6.73 6.27
CA LEU A 276 22.90 -6.27 5.28
C LEU A 276 24.28 -6.86 5.59
N PRO A 277 25.02 -7.35 4.56
CA PRO A 277 26.40 -7.77 4.72
C PRO A 277 27.30 -6.65 5.28
N PRO A 278 28.35 -6.98 6.03
CA PRO A 278 29.24 -5.98 6.64
C PRO A 278 29.92 -5.03 5.64
N ASP A 279 30.15 -5.49 4.43
CA ASP A 279 30.75 -4.74 3.31
C ASP A 279 29.73 -3.91 2.51
N THR A 280 28.49 -3.84 2.95
CA THR A 280 27.46 -2.99 2.32
C THR A 280 27.92 -1.52 2.34
N PRO A 281 27.84 -0.80 1.20
CA PRO A 281 28.22 0.60 1.13
C PRO A 281 27.58 1.47 2.22
N ALA A 282 28.34 2.37 2.83
CA ALA A 282 27.89 3.18 3.97
C ALA A 282 26.63 4.02 3.67
N ASN A 283 26.51 4.54 2.45
CA ASN A 283 25.33 5.29 2.03
C ASN A 283 24.04 4.44 2.05
N ILE A 284 24.13 3.15 1.77
CA ILE A 284 22.99 2.21 1.85
C ILE A 284 22.66 1.93 3.32
N GLN A 285 23.68 1.66 4.15
CA GLN A 285 23.49 1.43 5.58
C GLN A 285 22.81 2.65 6.25
N THR A 286 23.30 3.86 5.97
CA THR A 286 22.75 5.13 6.47
C THR A 286 21.31 5.31 6.00
N ALA A 287 21.00 5.05 4.72
CA ALA A 287 19.65 5.19 4.18
C ALA A 287 18.63 4.32 4.92
N TYR A 288 19.02 3.11 5.37
CA TYR A 288 18.14 2.27 6.18
C TYR A 288 18.05 2.74 7.64
N ALA A 289 19.15 3.24 8.21
CA ALA A 289 19.20 3.71 9.60
C ALA A 289 18.38 5.00 9.80
N ASP A 290 18.36 5.89 8.80
CA ASP A 290 17.68 7.18 8.86
C ASP A 290 16.18 7.09 8.54
N MET A 291 15.66 5.92 8.13
CA MET A 291 14.24 5.76 7.86
C MET A 291 13.40 5.93 9.11
N GLN A 292 12.42 6.84 9.04
CA GLN A 292 11.41 7.05 10.06
C GLN A 292 10.10 6.35 9.69
N TYR A 293 9.32 5.97 10.69
CA TYR A 293 8.10 5.19 10.50
C TYR A 293 6.94 5.82 11.26
N HIS A 294 5.80 5.94 10.61
CA HIS A 294 4.56 6.35 11.23
C HIS A 294 3.57 5.19 11.27
N ALA A 295 2.85 5.09 12.37
CA ALA A 295 1.84 4.06 12.53
C ALA A 295 0.55 4.40 11.77
N ILE A 296 -0.18 3.35 11.38
CA ILE A 296 -1.56 3.44 10.91
C ILE A 296 -2.39 2.53 11.81
N THR A 297 -3.44 3.08 12.41
CA THR A 297 -4.38 2.33 13.23
C THR A 297 -5.68 2.12 12.45
N THR A 298 -6.23 0.93 12.51
CA THR A 298 -7.58 0.64 12.04
C THR A 298 -8.42 0.15 13.21
N VAL A 299 -9.52 0.82 13.47
CA VAL A 299 -10.52 0.42 14.46
C VAL A 299 -11.70 -0.20 13.70
N TYR A 300 -11.97 -1.47 13.95
CA TYR A 300 -13.14 -2.15 13.41
C TYR A 300 -14.28 -2.04 14.41
N LEU A 301 -15.37 -1.42 13.98
CA LEU A 301 -16.56 -1.18 14.80
C LEU A 301 -17.74 -1.97 14.25
N ARG A 302 -18.54 -2.53 15.17
CA ARG A 302 -19.78 -3.19 14.85
C ARG A 302 -20.93 -2.56 15.65
N TYR A 303 -21.95 -2.14 14.95
CA TYR A 303 -23.10 -1.45 15.51
C TYR A 303 -24.33 -2.38 15.61
N ALA A 304 -25.19 -2.12 16.58
CA ALA A 304 -26.45 -2.86 16.72
C ALA A 304 -27.40 -2.61 15.53
N ALA A 305 -27.42 -1.38 14.98
CA ALA A 305 -28.19 -1.03 13.79
C ALA A 305 -27.30 -0.95 12.54
N PRO A 306 -27.84 -1.22 11.33
CA PRO A 306 -27.11 -1.03 10.09
C PRO A 306 -26.68 0.43 9.90
N LEU A 307 -25.43 0.61 9.43
CA LEU A 307 -24.87 1.91 9.10
C LEU A 307 -24.99 2.18 7.61
N ASN A 308 -25.63 3.29 7.25
CA ASN A 308 -25.71 3.78 5.89
C ASN A 308 -24.72 4.93 5.69
N LEU A 309 -23.48 4.61 5.33
CA LEU A 309 -22.53 5.64 4.93
C LEU A 309 -22.90 6.19 3.55
N PRO A 310 -22.75 7.51 3.33
CA PRO A 310 -23.11 8.16 2.06
C PRO A 310 -22.23 7.75 0.88
N ALA A 311 -21.07 7.17 1.17
CA ALA A 311 -20.14 6.60 0.21
C ALA A 311 -19.43 5.40 0.83
N ALA A 312 -18.94 4.48 -0.01
CA ALA A 312 -18.16 3.32 0.45
C ALA A 312 -16.94 3.74 1.29
N MET A 313 -16.35 4.88 0.96
CA MET A 313 -15.30 5.56 1.71
C MET A 313 -15.74 6.99 2.02
N THR A 314 -15.90 7.31 3.30
CA THR A 314 -16.35 8.61 3.79
C THR A 314 -15.28 9.25 4.66
N GLY A 315 -14.86 10.47 4.31
CA GLY A 315 -13.83 11.22 5.03
C GLY A 315 -14.40 12.03 6.19
N LEU A 316 -13.60 12.23 7.22
CA LEU A 316 -13.89 13.08 8.37
C LEU A 316 -12.78 14.14 8.48
N ALA A 317 -13.12 15.43 8.26
CA ALA A 317 -12.13 16.50 8.27
C ALA A 317 -11.62 16.87 9.67
N ASN A 318 -12.46 16.68 10.69
CA ASN A 318 -12.18 17.09 12.06
C ASN A 318 -12.23 15.91 13.06
N GLY A 319 -12.29 14.68 12.56
CA GLY A 319 -12.29 13.48 13.39
C GLY A 319 -10.89 12.92 13.64
N THR A 320 -10.76 12.11 14.68
CA THR A 320 -9.54 11.33 14.94
C THR A 320 -9.26 10.37 13.78
N ALA A 321 -10.29 9.66 13.29
CA ALA A 321 -10.21 8.87 12.07
C ALA A 321 -10.38 9.78 10.84
N GLN A 322 -9.54 9.61 9.83
CA GLN A 322 -9.66 10.35 8.57
C GLN A 322 -10.66 9.70 7.63
N TRP A 323 -10.80 8.38 7.67
CA TRP A 323 -11.63 7.63 6.75
C TRP A 323 -12.47 6.56 7.43
N LEU A 324 -13.75 6.50 7.07
CA LEU A 324 -14.68 5.42 7.40
C LEU A 324 -14.95 4.60 6.14
N ILE A 325 -14.80 3.29 6.23
CA ILE A 325 -15.07 2.35 5.15
C ILE A 325 -16.23 1.44 5.58
N GLY A 326 -17.39 1.60 4.93
CA GLY A 326 -18.57 0.76 5.17
C GLY A 326 -18.42 -0.60 4.53
N ARG A 327 -18.51 -1.66 5.32
CA ARG A 327 -18.32 -3.03 4.85
C ARG A 327 -19.46 -3.56 3.98
N ALA A 328 -20.68 -3.01 4.13
CA ALA A 328 -21.82 -3.36 3.26
C ALA A 328 -21.53 -3.13 1.77
N ALA A 329 -20.88 -2.02 1.43
CA ALA A 329 -20.53 -1.70 0.04
C ALA A 329 -19.49 -2.67 -0.55
N LEU A 330 -18.82 -3.46 0.31
CA LEU A 330 -17.79 -4.43 -0.05
C LEU A 330 -18.33 -5.87 -0.04
N GLY A 331 -19.64 -6.05 0.17
CA GLY A 331 -20.26 -7.37 0.31
C GLY A 331 -20.18 -7.97 1.72
N GLY A 332 -19.73 -7.20 2.70
CA GLY A 332 -19.71 -7.55 4.12
C GLY A 332 -21.00 -7.11 4.84
N SER A 333 -20.97 -7.11 6.18
CA SER A 333 -22.11 -6.73 7.00
C SER A 333 -22.38 -5.22 6.99
N ALA A 334 -23.65 -4.82 6.89
CA ALA A 334 -24.07 -3.43 7.03
C ALA A 334 -23.87 -2.86 8.45
N HIS A 335 -23.62 -3.74 9.41
CA HIS A 335 -23.35 -3.36 10.79
C HIS A 335 -21.85 -3.06 11.04
N GLU A 336 -20.98 -3.29 10.07
CA GLU A 336 -19.53 -3.17 10.21
C GLU A 336 -18.97 -1.96 9.47
N VAL A 337 -18.06 -1.25 10.14
CA VAL A 337 -17.29 -0.15 9.59
C VAL A 337 -15.83 -0.27 10.03
N ALA A 338 -14.91 0.06 9.15
CA ALA A 338 -13.51 0.26 9.49
C ALA A 338 -13.19 1.76 9.54
N ALA A 339 -12.71 2.23 10.69
CA ALA A 339 -12.20 3.58 10.87
C ALA A 339 -10.68 3.57 10.74
N VAL A 340 -10.15 4.31 9.77
CA VAL A 340 -8.71 4.36 9.46
C VAL A 340 -8.10 5.65 9.97
N ILE A 341 -7.03 5.52 10.73
CA ILE A 341 -6.30 6.61 11.36
C ILE A 341 -4.86 6.54 10.85
N SER A 342 -4.52 7.42 9.93
CA SER A 342 -3.15 7.60 9.45
C SER A 342 -2.35 8.42 10.45
N VAL A 343 -1.01 8.24 10.46
CA VAL A 343 -0.09 8.97 11.34
C VAL A 343 -0.55 8.87 12.81
N SER A 344 -1.04 7.69 13.21
CA SER A 344 -1.72 7.50 14.50
C SER A 344 -0.81 7.68 15.71
N ASP A 345 0.50 7.53 15.55
CA ASP A 345 1.52 7.83 16.54
C ASP A 345 1.62 9.34 16.90
N ILE A 346 1.17 10.22 16.00
CA ILE A 346 1.14 11.67 16.21
C ILE A 346 -0.26 12.13 16.63
N VAL A 347 -1.31 11.53 16.07
CA VAL A 347 -2.70 11.89 16.36
C VAL A 347 -3.06 11.63 17.83
N GLY A 348 -2.47 10.61 18.45
CA GLY A 348 -2.59 10.32 19.87
C GLY A 348 -2.14 8.90 20.20
N GLY A 349 -1.29 8.75 21.21
CA GLY A 349 -0.81 7.47 21.73
C GLY A 349 -1.85 6.79 22.63
N PHE A 350 -3.08 6.56 22.11
CA PHE A 350 -4.16 5.95 22.88
C PHE A 350 -3.94 4.46 23.12
N ALA A 351 -4.33 3.96 24.28
CA ALA A 351 -4.45 2.52 24.53
C ALA A 351 -5.54 1.92 23.62
N PRO A 352 -5.50 0.60 23.33
CA PRO A 352 -6.47 -0.04 22.42
C PRO A 352 -7.93 0.27 22.73
N ASP A 353 -8.30 0.37 24.01
CA ASP A 353 -9.67 0.63 24.45
C ASP A 353 -10.08 2.11 24.25
N GLU A 354 -9.13 3.02 24.29
CA GLU A 354 -9.37 4.45 24.10
C GLU A 354 -9.64 4.83 22.64
N TRP A 355 -9.21 4.00 21.68
CA TRP A 355 -9.52 4.18 20.26
C TRP A 355 -11.00 3.96 19.95
N VAL A 356 -11.75 3.28 20.80
CA VAL A 356 -13.14 2.92 20.60
C VAL A 356 -14.10 3.92 21.26
N ALA A 357 -13.63 4.66 22.25
CA ALA A 357 -14.38 5.69 22.96
C ALA A 357 -14.52 6.98 22.13
#